data_32fb307f88ce3594dc810da7e0fc5b8a
#
_entry.id   32fb307f88ce3594dc810da7e0fc5b8a
#
_cell.length_a   1.000
_cell.length_b   1.000
_cell.length_c   1.000
_cell.angle_alpha   90.00
_cell.angle_beta   90.00
_cell.angle_gamma   90.00
#
_symmetry.space_group_name_H-M   'P 1'
#
loop_
_entity.id
_entity.type
_entity.pdbx_description
1 polymer ?
#
loop_
_entity_poly.entity_id
_entity_poly.type
_entity_poly.pdbx_seq_one_letter_code
_entity_poly.pdbx_strand_id
1 'polypeptide(L)'
;MLRSIARAAVTLAVATGLVAGVADAVAAQQQRFQLYAIGGGYFATDLYVGTSVNNKVKLSDSWTYGGRLVYFPQRQFGVEISYARAVSNVTADTGFGEADRGDVALDQIDISGIYASQQGPASGYLSIGIGSTILSPHITDLPRPQSGRFAWNIGLGGMFQFGESMVARLDGRYRGMNTNRSTGTNSWCDGFGYCYGYASWVYWSGEVTAGLGFRF
;
A
#
# COMPACT_ATOMS: atom_id res chain seq x y z
N MET A 1 -28.47 2.64 -4.13
CA MET A 1 -27.55 3.02 -5.20
C MET A 1 -27.29 4.53 -5.31
N LEU A 2 -28.30 5.41 -5.33
CA LEU A 2 -28.09 6.89 -5.44
C LEU A 2 -27.22 7.50 -4.31
N ARG A 3 -27.30 7.02 -3.07
CA ARG A 3 -26.52 7.56 -1.94
C ARG A 3 -25.01 7.27 -2.02
N SER A 4 -24.60 6.21 -2.71
CA SER A 4 -23.18 5.87 -2.91
C SER A 4 -22.53 6.77 -3.96
N ILE A 5 -23.27 7.12 -5.02
CA ILE A 5 -22.79 7.99 -6.09
C ILE A 5 -22.61 9.43 -5.58
N ALA A 6 -23.52 9.92 -4.73
CA ALA A 6 -23.40 11.25 -4.15
C ALA A 6 -22.18 11.40 -3.23
N ARG A 7 -21.82 10.36 -2.47
CA ARG A 7 -20.62 10.38 -1.62
C ARG A 7 -19.31 10.37 -2.43
N ALA A 8 -19.26 9.59 -3.51
CA ALA A 8 -18.11 9.57 -4.40
C ALA A 8 -17.89 10.93 -5.11
N ALA A 9 -18.97 11.58 -5.54
CA ALA A 9 -18.92 12.88 -6.19
C ALA A 9 -18.46 14.00 -5.23
N VAL A 10 -18.89 13.99 -3.97
CA VAL A 10 -18.45 14.95 -2.96
C VAL A 10 -16.97 14.75 -2.61
N THR A 11 -16.51 13.51 -2.50
CA THR A 11 -15.08 13.23 -2.21
C THR A 11 -14.19 13.68 -3.37
N LEU A 12 -14.62 13.49 -4.61
CA LEU A 12 -13.89 13.93 -5.79
C LEU A 12 -13.86 15.48 -5.91
N ALA A 13 -14.97 16.16 -5.59
CA ALA A 13 -15.06 17.61 -5.64
C ALA A 13 -14.22 18.30 -4.55
N VAL A 14 -14.11 17.71 -3.35
CA VAL A 14 -13.24 18.22 -2.28
C VAL A 14 -11.78 18.02 -2.63
N ALA A 15 -11.41 16.90 -3.27
CA ALA A 15 -10.05 16.66 -3.73
C ALA A 15 -9.64 17.65 -4.84
N THR A 16 -10.54 17.97 -5.78
CA THR A 16 -10.27 18.93 -6.86
C THR A 16 -10.23 20.37 -6.36
N GLY A 17 -11.06 20.74 -5.38
CA GLY A 17 -11.08 22.09 -4.80
C GLY A 17 -9.83 22.42 -3.98
N LEU A 18 -9.25 21.43 -3.28
CA LEU A 18 -8.00 21.59 -2.52
C LEU A 18 -6.78 21.78 -3.45
N VAL A 19 -6.78 21.17 -4.63
CA VAL A 19 -5.69 21.30 -5.61
C VAL A 19 -5.70 22.68 -6.29
N ALA A 20 -6.86 23.24 -6.59
CA ALA A 20 -6.99 24.53 -7.26
C ALA A 20 -6.60 25.74 -6.39
N GLY A 21 -6.86 25.68 -5.07
CA GLY A 21 -6.59 26.78 -4.15
C GLY A 21 -5.13 26.95 -3.75
N VAL A 22 -4.28 25.97 -4.00
CA VAL A 22 -2.84 25.99 -3.63
C VAL A 22 -1.96 26.44 -4.80
N ALA A 23 -2.48 26.40 -6.03
CA ALA A 23 -1.70 26.63 -7.24
C ALA A 23 -1.19 28.08 -7.39
N ASP A 24 -1.93 29.06 -6.91
CA ASP A 24 -1.58 30.48 -7.09
C ASP A 24 -0.56 31.04 -6.07
N ALA A 25 -0.36 30.38 -4.93
CA ALA A 25 0.55 30.85 -3.88
C ALA A 25 2.00 30.38 -4.06
N VAL A 26 2.30 29.48 -5.01
CA VAL A 26 3.58 28.75 -5.09
C VAL A 26 4.43 29.11 -6.30
N ALA A 27 3.97 29.97 -7.19
CA ALA A 27 4.65 30.32 -8.45
C ALA A 27 6.05 30.96 -8.31
N ALA A 28 6.49 31.27 -7.09
CA ALA A 28 7.82 31.88 -6.82
C ALA A 28 8.79 30.95 -6.06
N GLN A 29 8.35 29.80 -5.55
CA GLN A 29 9.22 28.82 -4.89
C GLN A 29 9.41 27.60 -5.78
N GLN A 30 10.65 27.17 -5.97
CA GLN A 30 11.02 25.93 -6.64
C GLN A 30 9.98 24.83 -6.29
N GLN A 31 9.31 24.28 -7.31
CA GLN A 31 8.25 23.27 -7.20
C GLN A 31 8.72 22.09 -6.34
N ARG A 32 8.42 22.13 -5.05
CA ARG A 32 8.95 21.17 -4.06
C ARG A 32 8.00 20.07 -3.73
N PHE A 33 6.73 20.23 -4.10
CA PHE A 33 5.69 19.23 -3.84
C PHE A 33 5.35 18.45 -5.10
N GLN A 34 5.11 17.18 -4.94
CA GLN A 34 4.67 16.29 -6.02
C GLN A 34 3.56 15.40 -5.47
N LEU A 35 2.41 15.39 -6.14
CA LEU A 35 1.26 14.55 -5.81
C LEU A 35 1.04 13.54 -6.93
N TYR A 36 0.95 12.26 -6.58
CA TYR A 36 0.78 11.16 -7.52
C TYR A 36 -0.49 10.37 -7.23
N ALA A 37 -1.18 9.97 -8.29
CA ALA A 37 -2.05 8.80 -8.29
C ALA A 37 -1.23 7.60 -8.78
N ILE A 38 -1.33 6.48 -8.09
CA ILE A 38 -0.56 5.27 -8.39
C ILE A 38 -1.48 4.07 -8.63
N GLY A 39 -1.01 3.14 -9.45
CA GLY A 39 -1.64 1.84 -9.65
C GLY A 39 -0.60 0.81 -10.09
N GLY A 40 -0.83 -0.47 -9.77
CA GLY A 40 0.14 -1.51 -10.10
C GLY A 40 -0.21 -2.87 -9.55
N GLY A 41 0.81 -3.74 -9.44
CA GLY A 41 0.71 -5.09 -8.90
C GLY A 41 1.21 -5.16 -7.46
N TYR A 42 0.49 -5.89 -6.64
CA TYR A 42 0.89 -6.31 -5.30
C TYR A 42 1.18 -7.81 -5.33
N PHE A 43 2.38 -8.19 -4.90
CA PHE A 43 2.87 -9.55 -4.89
C PHE A 43 2.99 -10.02 -3.45
N ALA A 44 2.17 -10.99 -3.10
CA ALA A 44 2.11 -11.53 -1.76
C ALA A 44 3.06 -12.74 -1.63
N THR A 45 3.72 -12.87 -0.48
CA THR A 45 4.41 -14.12 -0.12
C THR A 45 3.49 -15.02 0.69
N ASP A 46 3.83 -16.31 0.77
CA ASP A 46 3.04 -17.26 1.55
C ASP A 46 2.97 -16.87 3.02
N LEU A 47 1.76 -16.80 3.56
CA LEU A 47 1.52 -16.72 5.00
C LEU A 47 1.71 -18.11 5.59
N TYR A 48 2.78 -18.36 6.32
CA TYR A 48 2.96 -19.61 7.04
C TYR A 48 2.04 -19.67 8.25
N VAL A 49 1.15 -20.63 8.26
CA VAL A 49 0.25 -20.87 9.37
C VAL A 49 0.67 -22.16 10.10
N GLY A 50 0.92 -22.01 11.41
CA GLY A 50 0.85 -22.99 12.48
C GLY A 50 1.34 -24.43 12.28
N THR A 51 1.74 -25.02 13.36
CA THR A 51 2.39 -26.31 13.64
C THR A 51 1.70 -27.59 13.12
N SER A 52 0.62 -27.51 12.36
CA SER A 52 -0.02 -28.67 11.75
C SER A 52 0.40 -28.77 10.30
N VAL A 53 1.06 -29.85 9.97
CA VAL A 53 1.56 -30.22 8.65
C VAL A 53 0.44 -30.05 7.62
N ASN A 54 0.66 -29.22 6.60
CA ASN A 54 -0.13 -29.04 5.38
C ASN A 54 -1.18 -27.91 5.29
N ASN A 55 -1.35 -27.04 6.26
CA ASN A 55 -2.26 -25.90 6.07
C ASN A 55 -1.45 -24.65 5.67
N LYS A 56 -1.28 -24.42 4.38
CA LYS A 56 -0.70 -23.19 3.84
C LYS A 56 -1.83 -22.23 3.51
N VAL A 57 -1.77 -21.04 4.08
CA VAL A 57 -2.61 -19.91 3.65
C VAL A 57 -1.79 -19.04 2.72
N LYS A 58 -2.28 -18.84 1.53
CA LYS A 58 -1.69 -17.99 0.51
C LYS A 58 -2.57 -16.78 0.30
N LEU A 59 -1.94 -15.61 0.21
CA LEU A 59 -2.56 -14.45 -0.37
C LEU A 59 -2.26 -14.45 -1.86
N SER A 60 -3.28 -14.25 -2.68
CA SER A 60 -3.09 -14.13 -4.12
C SER A 60 -2.50 -12.79 -4.48
N ASP A 61 -1.71 -12.74 -5.54
CA ASP A 61 -1.28 -11.50 -6.15
C ASP A 61 -2.51 -10.67 -6.55
N SER A 62 -2.41 -9.36 -6.39
CA SER A 62 -3.55 -8.47 -6.58
C SER A 62 -3.15 -7.12 -7.17
N TRP A 63 -4.14 -6.35 -7.58
CA TRP A 63 -3.94 -4.96 -7.96
C TRP A 63 -3.85 -4.07 -6.73
N THR A 64 -2.92 -3.11 -6.79
CA THR A 64 -2.80 -2.04 -5.79
C THR A 64 -3.06 -0.69 -6.45
N TYR A 65 -3.68 0.22 -5.71
CA TYR A 65 -3.94 1.59 -6.13
C TYR A 65 -3.91 2.54 -4.94
N GLY A 66 -3.61 3.82 -5.21
CA GLY A 66 -3.52 4.79 -4.12
C GLY A 66 -2.99 6.14 -4.54
N GLY A 67 -2.36 6.83 -3.58
CA GLY A 67 -1.77 8.14 -3.78
C GLY A 67 -0.50 8.34 -2.98
N ARG A 68 0.35 9.23 -3.48
CA ARG A 68 1.61 9.61 -2.81
C ARG A 68 1.81 11.12 -2.88
N LEU A 69 2.18 11.69 -1.75
CA LEU A 69 2.59 13.08 -1.64
C LEU A 69 4.07 13.12 -1.28
N VAL A 70 4.87 13.78 -2.10
CA VAL A 70 6.32 13.92 -1.89
C VAL A 70 6.65 15.39 -1.70
N TYR A 71 7.46 15.69 -0.71
CA TYR A 71 8.03 16.99 -0.46
C TYR A 71 9.56 16.92 -0.51
N PHE A 72 10.19 17.74 -1.34
CA PHE A 72 11.64 17.86 -1.46
C PHE A 72 12.14 19.13 -0.79
N PRO A 73 12.55 19.12 0.51
CA PRO A 73 13.20 20.26 1.14
C PRO A 73 14.54 20.61 0.48
N GLN A 74 15.21 19.61 -0.06
CA GLN A 74 16.47 19.73 -0.79
C GLN A 74 16.39 18.98 -2.11
N ARG A 75 17.27 19.31 -3.07
CA ARG A 75 17.23 18.72 -4.42
C ARG A 75 17.33 17.18 -4.45
N GLN A 76 18.01 16.58 -3.49
CA GLN A 76 18.25 15.13 -3.47
C GLN A 76 17.46 14.42 -2.38
N PHE A 77 17.00 15.12 -1.34
CA PHE A 77 16.31 14.53 -0.21
C PHE A 77 14.85 14.95 -0.18
N GLY A 78 13.98 13.97 -0.07
CA GLY A 78 12.54 14.16 0.04
C GLY A 78 11.94 13.34 1.16
N VAL A 79 10.73 13.74 1.54
CA VAL A 79 9.85 12.98 2.44
C VAL A 79 8.58 12.66 1.68
N GLU A 80 8.14 11.43 1.76
CA GLU A 80 6.94 10.93 1.11
C GLU A 80 5.94 10.44 2.16
N ILE A 81 4.68 10.79 1.96
CA ILE A 81 3.53 10.16 2.61
C ILE A 81 2.82 9.37 1.52
N SER A 82 2.57 8.09 1.76
CA SER A 82 1.89 7.22 0.81
C SER A 82 0.71 6.51 1.43
N TYR A 83 -0.34 6.34 0.63
CA TYR A 83 -1.46 5.45 0.88
C TYR A 83 -1.62 4.53 -0.32
N ALA A 84 -1.71 3.23 -0.06
CA ALA A 84 -2.00 2.23 -1.08
C ALA A 84 -2.99 1.20 -0.54
N ARG A 85 -3.89 0.74 -1.39
CA ARG A 85 -4.86 -0.31 -1.10
C ARG A 85 -4.72 -1.45 -2.08
N ALA A 86 -4.60 -2.67 -1.55
CA ALA A 86 -4.66 -3.91 -2.30
C ALA A 86 -5.80 -4.79 -1.78
N VAL A 87 -6.49 -5.51 -2.67
CA VAL A 87 -7.53 -6.48 -2.28
C VAL A 87 -7.08 -7.84 -2.81
N SER A 88 -6.79 -8.75 -1.90
CA SER A 88 -6.22 -10.06 -2.21
C SER A 88 -7.14 -11.17 -1.76
N ASN A 89 -7.29 -12.22 -2.58
CA ASN A 89 -8.03 -13.42 -2.22
C ASN A 89 -7.17 -14.29 -1.29
N VAL A 90 -7.83 -14.88 -0.31
CA VAL A 90 -7.22 -15.81 0.65
C VAL A 90 -7.57 -17.24 0.24
N THR A 91 -6.57 -18.03 -0.11
CA THR A 91 -6.73 -19.45 -0.38
C THR A 91 -6.07 -20.26 0.72
N ALA A 92 -6.77 -21.27 1.22
CA ALA A 92 -6.24 -22.23 2.19
C ALA A 92 -6.10 -23.60 1.53
N ASP A 93 -4.90 -24.16 1.60
CA ASP A 93 -4.66 -25.56 1.23
C ASP A 93 -5.06 -26.47 2.41
N THR A 94 -6.12 -27.24 2.24
CA THR A 94 -6.68 -28.12 3.26
C THR A 94 -6.13 -29.54 3.19
N GLY A 95 -5.13 -29.81 2.32
CA GLY A 95 -4.65 -31.17 2.05
C GLY A 95 -5.59 -31.99 1.15
N PHE A 96 -6.81 -31.54 0.90
CA PHE A 96 -7.79 -32.09 -0.03
C PHE A 96 -8.03 -31.19 -1.25
N GLY A 97 -7.32 -30.06 -1.33
CA GLY A 97 -7.41 -29.04 -2.37
C GLY A 97 -7.41 -27.62 -1.84
N GLU A 98 -7.23 -26.67 -2.74
CA GLU A 98 -7.30 -25.23 -2.42
C GLU A 98 -8.77 -24.81 -2.27
N ALA A 99 -9.11 -24.22 -1.14
CA ALA A 99 -10.42 -23.64 -0.88
C ALA A 99 -10.30 -22.10 -0.80
N ASP A 100 -11.13 -21.41 -1.57
CA ASP A 100 -11.29 -19.95 -1.46
C ASP A 100 -11.99 -19.62 -0.14
N ARG A 101 -11.41 -18.68 0.63
CA ARG A 101 -11.90 -18.28 1.95
C ARG A 101 -12.43 -16.84 1.97
N GLY A 102 -12.37 -16.13 0.85
CA GLY A 102 -12.82 -14.75 0.72
C GLY A 102 -11.68 -13.77 0.53
N ASP A 103 -12.00 -12.48 0.66
CA ASP A 103 -11.09 -11.37 0.34
C ASP A 103 -10.54 -10.71 1.61
N VAL A 104 -9.30 -10.25 1.52
CA VAL A 104 -8.69 -9.37 2.52
C VAL A 104 -8.25 -8.08 1.84
N ALA A 105 -8.76 -6.95 2.32
CA ALA A 105 -8.25 -5.65 1.95
C ALA A 105 -7.07 -5.25 2.84
N LEU A 106 -6.00 -4.78 2.21
CA LEU A 106 -4.75 -4.33 2.81
C LEU A 106 -4.64 -2.83 2.56
N ASP A 107 -4.89 -2.02 3.59
CA ASP A 107 -4.69 -0.58 3.54
C ASP A 107 -3.31 -0.25 4.12
N GLN A 108 -2.44 0.34 3.32
CA GLN A 108 -1.05 0.62 3.66
C GLN A 108 -0.85 2.13 3.77
N ILE A 109 -0.35 2.60 4.90
CA ILE A 109 -0.04 4.01 5.15
C ILE A 109 1.40 4.11 5.60
N ASP A 110 2.23 4.85 4.86
CA ASP A 110 3.66 4.96 5.13
C ASP A 110 4.16 6.40 5.11
N ILE A 111 5.23 6.63 5.86
CA ILE A 111 6.12 7.77 5.74
C ILE A 111 7.49 7.25 5.34
N SER A 112 8.06 7.80 4.26
CA SER A 112 9.33 7.36 3.69
C SER A 112 10.27 8.53 3.44
N GLY A 113 11.55 8.36 3.74
CA GLY A 113 12.61 9.22 3.22
C GLY A 113 12.96 8.79 1.79
N ILE A 114 13.16 9.76 0.91
CA ILE A 114 13.58 9.55 -0.48
C ILE A 114 14.94 10.19 -0.70
N TYR A 115 15.83 9.47 -1.37
CA TYR A 115 17.07 9.99 -1.93
C TYR A 115 17.04 9.89 -3.44
N ALA A 116 16.98 11.02 -4.14
CA ALA A 116 16.98 11.10 -5.60
C ALA A 116 18.41 11.39 -6.11
N SER A 117 18.85 10.66 -7.14
CA SER A 117 20.22 10.78 -7.66
C SER A 117 20.51 12.14 -8.30
N GLN A 118 19.56 12.70 -9.04
CA GLN A 118 19.59 14.05 -9.65
C GLN A 118 18.19 14.53 -9.94
N GLN A 119 17.97 15.84 -9.91
CA GLN A 119 16.74 16.44 -10.42
C GLN A 119 16.98 16.86 -11.88
N GLY A 120 16.50 16.03 -12.79
CA GLY A 120 16.51 16.24 -14.22
C GLY A 120 15.21 15.72 -14.83
N PRO A 121 15.07 15.72 -16.16
CA PRO A 121 13.89 15.16 -16.82
C PRO A 121 13.69 13.67 -16.52
N ALA A 122 14.76 12.96 -16.17
CA ALA A 122 14.71 11.59 -15.66
C ALA A 122 15.63 11.47 -14.45
N SER A 123 15.13 10.94 -13.33
CA SER A 123 15.90 10.74 -12.09
C SER A 123 15.56 9.40 -11.45
N GLY A 124 16.60 8.68 -11.01
CA GLY A 124 16.43 7.51 -10.17
C GLY A 124 16.33 7.91 -8.69
N TYR A 125 15.68 7.10 -7.86
CA TYR A 125 15.62 7.32 -6.42
C TYR A 125 15.60 6.01 -5.63
N LEU A 126 16.00 6.13 -4.38
CA LEU A 126 15.85 5.12 -3.33
C LEU A 126 14.90 5.67 -2.26
N SER A 127 14.13 4.80 -1.64
CA SER A 127 13.27 5.15 -0.51
C SER A 127 13.39 4.13 0.61
N ILE A 128 13.29 4.60 1.84
CA ILE A 128 13.14 3.78 3.04
C ILE A 128 12.06 4.39 3.92
N GLY A 129 11.17 3.56 4.43
CA GLY A 129 10.02 4.06 5.19
C GLY A 129 9.53 3.11 6.25
N ILE A 130 8.69 3.68 7.09
CA ILE A 130 7.94 3.00 8.14
C ILE A 130 6.47 3.36 8.02
N GLY A 131 5.61 2.49 8.50
CA GLY A 131 4.18 2.73 8.41
C GLY A 131 3.34 1.68 9.09
N SER A 132 2.12 1.57 8.65
CA SER A 132 1.15 0.61 9.15
C SER A 132 0.40 -0.05 7.99
N THR A 133 0.19 -1.34 8.10
CA THR A 133 -0.73 -2.08 7.23
C THR A 133 -1.96 -2.47 8.06
N ILE A 134 -3.12 -2.02 7.60
CA ILE A 134 -4.42 -2.34 8.22
C ILE A 134 -5.04 -3.47 7.39
N LEU A 135 -5.27 -4.59 8.04
CA LEU A 135 -5.92 -5.74 7.42
C LEU A 135 -7.42 -5.68 7.73
N SER A 136 -8.24 -5.72 6.68
CA SER A 136 -9.69 -5.73 6.76
C SER A 136 -10.23 -6.98 6.05
N PRO A 137 -10.38 -8.11 6.76
CA PRO A 137 -10.91 -9.34 6.17
C PRO A 137 -12.40 -9.19 5.87
N HIS A 138 -12.81 -9.58 4.68
CA HIS A 138 -14.19 -9.71 4.22
C HIS A 138 -14.55 -11.19 4.10
N ILE A 139 -14.49 -11.89 5.23
CA ILE A 139 -14.84 -13.32 5.30
C ILE A 139 -16.27 -13.41 5.81
N THR A 140 -17.10 -14.19 5.11
CA THR A 140 -18.50 -14.44 5.49
C THR A 140 -18.51 -15.14 6.86
N ASP A 141 -19.31 -14.65 7.80
CA ASP A 141 -19.56 -15.22 9.13
C ASP A 141 -18.49 -15.02 10.24
N LEU A 142 -17.50 -14.16 10.06
CA LEU A 142 -16.55 -13.85 11.14
C LEU A 142 -16.63 -12.38 11.60
N PRO A 143 -16.52 -12.11 12.92
CA PRO A 143 -16.36 -10.75 13.40
C PRO A 143 -15.06 -10.16 12.81
N ARG A 144 -15.14 -8.96 12.29
CA ARG A 144 -14.09 -8.26 11.54
C ARG A 144 -13.09 -7.58 12.51
N PRO A 145 -12.05 -8.21 13.01
CA PRO A 145 -11.02 -7.47 13.74
C PRO A 145 -10.15 -6.72 12.74
N GLN A 146 -10.37 -5.42 12.60
CA GLN A 146 -9.39 -4.56 11.97
C GLN A 146 -8.14 -4.55 12.85
N SER A 147 -7.02 -4.97 12.30
CA SER A 147 -5.74 -4.94 13.03
C SER A 147 -4.72 -4.15 12.24
N GLY A 148 -4.32 -3.01 12.79
CA GLY A 148 -3.16 -2.27 12.28
C GLY A 148 -1.87 -2.96 12.69
N ARG A 149 -0.95 -3.17 11.76
CA ARG A 149 0.35 -3.80 11.98
C ARG A 149 1.45 -2.84 11.58
N PHE A 150 2.48 -2.75 12.40
CA PHE A 150 3.68 -2.01 12.05
C PHE A 150 4.31 -2.63 10.81
N ALA A 151 4.68 -1.77 9.86
CA ALA A 151 5.33 -2.16 8.62
C ALA A 151 6.52 -1.23 8.34
N TRP A 152 7.48 -1.73 7.59
CA TRP A 152 8.57 -0.96 7.03
C TRP A 152 8.74 -1.31 5.55
N ASN A 153 9.32 -0.42 4.79
CA ASN A 153 9.53 -0.62 3.36
C ASN A 153 10.87 -0.07 2.90
N ILE A 154 11.38 -0.69 1.86
CA ILE A 154 12.48 -0.19 1.05
C ILE A 154 12.02 -0.19 -0.40
N GLY A 155 12.32 0.87 -1.13
CA GLY A 155 11.90 1.01 -2.52
C GLY A 155 12.96 1.66 -3.38
N LEU A 156 12.85 1.42 -4.67
CA LEU A 156 13.64 2.04 -5.71
C LEU A 156 12.73 2.38 -6.90
N GLY A 157 13.08 3.40 -7.65
CA GLY A 157 12.26 3.78 -8.79
C GLY A 157 12.88 4.87 -9.64
N GLY A 158 12.11 5.28 -10.65
CA GLY A 158 12.40 6.38 -11.54
C GLY A 158 11.28 7.40 -11.60
N MET A 159 11.63 8.66 -11.71
CA MET A 159 10.73 9.79 -11.94
C MET A 159 11.07 10.42 -13.28
N PHE A 160 10.05 10.69 -14.09
CA PHE A 160 10.17 11.26 -15.43
C PHE A 160 9.30 12.51 -15.50
N GLN A 161 9.92 13.65 -15.80
CA GLN A 161 9.22 14.93 -15.90
C GLN A 161 8.77 15.17 -17.35
N PHE A 162 7.51 15.55 -17.52
CA PHE A 162 6.91 15.91 -18.79
C PHE A 162 6.43 17.36 -18.72
N GLY A 163 7.12 18.25 -19.44
CA GLY A 163 6.82 19.67 -19.34
C GLY A 163 7.15 20.24 -17.96
N GLU A 164 6.43 21.30 -17.58
CA GLU A 164 6.71 22.06 -16.36
C GLU A 164 6.10 21.46 -15.08
N SER A 165 4.95 20.80 -15.19
CA SER A 165 4.14 20.40 -14.04
C SER A 165 3.83 18.91 -13.94
N MET A 166 3.98 18.14 -15.01
CA MET A 166 3.62 16.72 -14.99
C MET A 166 4.83 15.83 -14.71
N VAL A 167 4.62 14.82 -13.88
CA VAL A 167 5.64 13.82 -13.52
C VAL A 167 5.04 12.44 -13.62
N ALA A 168 5.70 11.51 -14.34
CA ALA A 168 5.42 10.09 -14.24
C ALA A 168 6.44 9.44 -13.30
N ARG A 169 6.01 8.36 -12.66
CA ARG A 169 6.81 7.62 -11.72
C ARG A 169 6.62 6.12 -11.93
N LEU A 170 7.72 5.38 -11.84
CA LEU A 170 7.71 3.92 -11.81
C LEU A 170 8.54 3.49 -10.62
N ASP A 171 8.00 2.62 -9.79
CA ASP A 171 8.72 2.14 -8.62
C ASP A 171 8.40 0.71 -8.22
N GLY A 172 9.39 0.07 -7.60
CA GLY A 172 9.28 -1.21 -6.92
C GLY A 172 9.53 -1.02 -5.43
N ARG A 173 8.72 -1.65 -4.58
CA ARG A 173 8.86 -1.65 -3.13
C ARG A 173 8.86 -3.06 -2.59
N TYR A 174 9.70 -3.26 -1.61
CA TYR A 174 9.72 -4.45 -0.77
C TYR A 174 9.32 -4.05 0.64
N ARG A 175 8.34 -4.74 1.19
CA ARG A 175 7.71 -4.39 2.47
C ARG A 175 7.80 -5.55 3.43
N GLY A 176 8.14 -5.26 4.69
CA GLY A 176 8.03 -6.17 5.82
C GLY A 176 6.95 -5.68 6.77
N MET A 177 6.02 -6.54 7.13
CA MET A 177 4.99 -6.29 8.13
C MET A 177 5.25 -7.17 9.37
N ASN A 178 5.28 -6.56 10.55
CA ASN A 178 5.51 -7.29 11.78
C ASN A 178 4.24 -8.03 12.21
N THR A 179 4.31 -9.35 12.23
CA THR A 179 3.23 -10.21 12.69
C THR A 179 3.53 -10.65 14.12
N ASN A 180 2.90 -10.02 15.10
CA ASN A 180 3.12 -10.36 16.49
C ASN A 180 2.65 -11.80 16.77
N ARG A 181 3.56 -12.64 17.25
CA ARG A 181 3.26 -13.98 17.73
C ARG A 181 2.60 -13.89 19.10
N SER A 182 1.35 -13.43 19.13
CA SER A 182 0.55 -13.51 20.36
C SER A 182 -0.06 -14.92 20.45
N THR A 183 0.51 -15.72 21.30
CA THR A 183 -0.08 -17.00 21.72
C THR A 183 -1.43 -16.72 22.36
N GLY A 184 -2.51 -16.79 21.61
CA GLY A 184 -3.85 -16.94 22.14
C GLY A 184 -4.93 -15.93 21.78
N THR A 185 -4.62 -14.71 21.30
CA THR A 185 -5.68 -13.71 21.06
C THR A 185 -5.75 -13.13 19.64
N ASN A 186 -4.79 -13.43 18.79
CA ASN A 186 -4.74 -12.94 17.41
C ASN A 186 -4.78 -14.07 16.36
N SER A 187 -5.16 -15.28 16.75
CA SER A 187 -5.55 -16.32 15.82
C SER A 187 -7.01 -16.08 15.43
N TRP A 188 -7.30 -15.98 14.17
CA TRP A 188 -8.68 -16.06 13.70
C TRP A 188 -8.98 -17.50 13.34
N CYS A 189 -10.13 -17.98 13.80
CA CYS A 189 -10.58 -19.34 13.55
C CYS A 189 -11.75 -19.26 12.56
N ASP A 190 -11.79 -20.17 11.59
CA ASP A 190 -12.96 -20.31 10.73
C ASP A 190 -14.10 -21.06 11.46
N GLY A 191 -15.30 -21.04 10.85
CA GLY A 191 -16.48 -21.72 11.41
C GLY A 191 -16.36 -23.25 11.52
N PHE A 192 -15.25 -23.82 11.03
CA PHE A 192 -14.94 -25.25 11.13
C PHE A 192 -13.93 -25.58 12.25
N GLY A 193 -13.54 -24.57 13.04
CA GLY A 193 -12.62 -24.74 14.17
C GLY A 193 -11.14 -24.71 13.80
N TYR A 194 -10.78 -24.39 12.57
CA TYR A 194 -9.38 -24.18 12.19
C TYR A 194 -8.95 -22.76 12.58
N CYS A 195 -7.94 -22.69 13.42
CA CYS A 195 -7.38 -21.44 13.88
C CYS A 195 -6.09 -21.11 13.13
N TYR A 196 -6.06 -19.95 12.50
CA TYR A 196 -4.95 -19.47 11.69
C TYR A 196 -4.14 -18.47 12.53
N GLY A 197 -2.90 -18.83 12.83
CA GLY A 197 -1.93 -17.97 13.50
C GLY A 197 -0.74 -17.70 12.59
N TYR A 198 -0.09 -16.55 12.75
CA TYR A 198 1.12 -16.24 12.00
C TYR A 198 2.32 -16.98 12.56
N ALA A 199 2.96 -17.83 11.76
CA ALA A 199 4.16 -18.56 12.18
C ALA A 199 5.46 -17.75 11.99
N SER A 200 5.44 -16.68 11.23
CA SER A 200 6.59 -15.84 10.93
C SER A 200 6.47 -14.49 11.64
N TRP A 201 7.60 -13.98 12.15
CA TRP A 201 7.68 -12.67 12.81
C TRP A 201 7.51 -11.51 11.81
N VAL A 202 7.78 -11.75 10.56
CA VAL A 202 7.70 -10.75 9.49
C VAL A 202 7.06 -11.38 8.26
N TYR A 203 5.98 -10.76 7.80
CA TYR A 203 5.37 -11.05 6.51
C TYR A 203 5.99 -10.12 5.46
N TRP A 204 6.35 -10.68 4.32
CA TRP A 204 6.99 -9.98 3.23
C TRP A 204 6.05 -9.81 2.05
N SER A 205 6.14 -8.69 1.36
CA SER A 205 5.41 -8.46 0.12
C SER A 205 6.20 -7.56 -0.82
N GLY A 206 5.94 -7.72 -2.11
CA GLY A 206 6.46 -6.87 -3.18
C GLY A 206 5.34 -6.00 -3.76
N GLU A 207 5.70 -4.81 -4.22
CA GLU A 207 4.80 -3.91 -4.93
C GLU A 207 5.54 -3.31 -6.12
N VAL A 208 4.91 -3.33 -7.31
CA VAL A 208 5.40 -2.61 -8.49
C VAL A 208 4.28 -1.68 -8.95
N THR A 209 4.54 -0.37 -8.95
CA THR A 209 3.55 0.65 -9.29
C THR A 209 4.04 1.62 -10.32
N ALA A 210 3.13 2.06 -11.17
CA ALA A 210 3.27 3.23 -12.01
C ALA A 210 2.36 4.34 -11.48
N GLY A 211 2.80 5.59 -11.62
CA GLY A 211 2.04 6.74 -11.16
C GLY A 211 2.16 7.92 -12.12
N LEU A 212 1.10 8.70 -12.16
CA LEU A 212 1.09 10.02 -12.79
C LEU A 212 0.80 11.07 -11.73
N GLY A 213 1.46 12.20 -11.82
CA GLY A 213 1.35 13.24 -10.81
C GLY A 213 1.63 14.62 -11.33
N PHE A 214 1.39 15.55 -10.44
CA PHE A 214 1.65 16.97 -10.64
C PHE A 214 2.70 17.46 -9.64
N ARG A 215 3.54 18.36 -10.12
CA ARG A 215 4.57 19.07 -9.38
C ARG A 215 4.14 20.55 -9.22
N PHE A 216 4.20 21.06 -8.00
CA PHE A 216 3.81 22.44 -7.65
C PHE A 216 4.65 23.01 -6.49
#